data_d06e16bb1eefe57f7f382d5ff26f10a9
#
_entry.id   d06e16bb1eefe57f7f382d5ff26f10a9
#
_cell.length_a   1.000
_cell.length_b   1.000
_cell.length_c   1.000
_cell.angle_alpha   90.00
_cell.angle_beta   90.00
_cell.angle_gamma   90.00
#
_symmetry.space_group_name_H-M   'P 1'
#
loop_
_entity.id
_entity.type
_entity.pdbx_description
1 polymer ?
#
loop_
_entity_poly.entity_id
_entity_poly.type
_entity_poly.pdbx_seq_one_letter_code
_entity_poly.pdbx_strand_id
1 'polypeptide(L)'
;FCVANESMAETLRPRKVPEERITITGIPARPAFRKTYDKAAGREKFGLPQDKRIVLALAGAYLPTPYVRFREALDKMLPYLHRFKNTHLVIVAGADAEYAAHLRRDCEELGILNATVLEYVEGMAELMAASDLVICKPGGLTVTECLCAKAPMILLGRAYGQENINVRMLTSLGAALHVTTARELVGAMGHVDANPAIVEAMLTQGSFLRRPNAAIDIARNALRLAAAEPSTDA
;
A
#
# COMPACT_ATOMS: atom_id res chain seq x y z
N PHE A 1 -15.04 19.13 8.20
CA PHE A 1 -13.75 18.46 7.97
C PHE A 1 -13.97 17.02 7.55
N CYS A 2 -13.38 16.62 6.42
CA CYS A 2 -13.29 15.20 6.02
C CYS A 2 -11.92 14.68 6.43
N VAL A 3 -11.89 13.66 7.29
CA VAL A 3 -10.64 13.11 7.85
C VAL A 3 -10.42 11.65 7.47
N ALA A 4 -9.16 11.22 7.47
CA ALA A 4 -8.78 9.89 7.03
C ALA A 4 -9.28 8.77 7.96
N ASN A 5 -9.24 9.00 9.27
CA ASN A 5 -9.54 8.01 10.29
C ASN A 5 -9.85 8.68 11.64
N GLU A 6 -10.24 7.87 12.63
CA GLU A 6 -10.58 8.33 13.98
C GLU A 6 -9.42 9.07 14.67
N SER A 7 -8.19 8.58 14.53
CA SER A 7 -7.02 9.24 15.13
C SER A 7 -6.83 10.69 14.61
N MET A 8 -7.19 10.94 13.34
CA MET A 8 -7.20 12.31 12.80
C MET A 8 -8.35 13.12 13.37
N ALA A 9 -9.54 12.55 13.56
CA ALA A 9 -10.65 13.21 14.23
C ALA A 9 -10.30 13.62 15.66
N GLU A 10 -9.64 12.74 16.41
CA GLU A 10 -9.15 13.02 17.76
C GLU A 10 -8.19 14.21 17.84
N THR A 11 -7.45 14.53 16.78
CA THR A 11 -6.60 15.72 16.76
C THR A 11 -7.37 17.04 16.60
N LEU A 12 -8.62 16.99 16.12
CA LEU A 12 -9.48 18.15 15.90
C LEU A 12 -10.32 18.49 17.13
N ARG A 13 -10.76 17.48 17.89
CA ARG A 13 -11.60 17.66 19.10
C ARG A 13 -10.99 18.64 20.12
N PRO A 14 -9.71 18.53 20.53
CA PRO A 14 -9.11 19.49 21.44
C PRO A 14 -9.01 20.93 20.90
N ARG A 15 -9.11 21.06 19.55
CA ARG A 15 -9.13 22.37 18.88
C ARG A 15 -10.52 22.99 18.80
N LYS A 16 -11.48 22.46 19.58
CA LYS A 16 -12.87 22.90 19.66
C LYS A 16 -13.62 22.84 18.32
N VAL A 17 -13.22 21.92 17.42
CA VAL A 17 -14.02 21.66 16.22
C VAL A 17 -15.24 20.84 16.65
N PRO A 18 -16.48 21.34 16.36
CA PRO A 18 -17.70 20.63 16.71
C PRO A 18 -17.77 19.24 16.05
N GLU A 19 -18.27 18.24 16.76
CA GLU A 19 -18.32 16.84 16.28
C GLU A 19 -19.11 16.70 14.98
N GLU A 20 -20.20 17.46 14.83
CA GLU A 20 -21.02 17.48 13.61
C GLU A 20 -20.29 18.03 12.38
N ARG A 21 -19.15 18.71 12.56
CA ARG A 21 -18.28 19.19 11.48
C ARG A 21 -17.15 18.23 11.14
N ILE A 22 -17.05 17.09 11.82
CA ILE A 22 -16.04 16.06 11.57
C ILE A 22 -16.72 14.86 10.91
N THR A 23 -16.21 14.45 9.75
CA THR A 23 -16.69 13.25 9.05
C THR A 23 -15.50 12.36 8.70
N ILE A 24 -15.51 11.13 9.14
CA ILE A 24 -14.46 10.14 8.82
C ILE A 24 -14.79 9.53 7.46
N THR A 25 -14.19 10.06 6.42
CA THR A 25 -14.41 9.63 5.02
C THR A 25 -13.35 8.67 4.51
N GLY A 26 -12.17 8.69 5.09
CA GLY A 26 -11.00 8.06 4.50
C GLY A 26 -10.26 8.99 3.53
N ILE A 27 -9.15 8.48 2.97
CA ILE A 27 -8.39 9.15 1.91
C ILE A 27 -8.97 8.71 0.56
N PRO A 28 -9.25 9.63 -0.39
CA PRO A 28 -9.73 9.28 -1.72
C PRO A 28 -8.70 8.44 -2.47
N ALA A 29 -9.10 7.24 -2.90
CA ALA A 29 -8.35 6.43 -3.84
C ALA A 29 -8.94 6.54 -5.25
N ARG A 30 -8.15 6.17 -6.25
CA ARG A 30 -8.60 6.15 -7.65
C ARG A 30 -9.84 5.24 -7.81
N PRO A 31 -10.77 5.54 -8.73
CA PRO A 31 -12.01 4.77 -8.92
C PRO A 31 -11.80 3.28 -9.16
N ALA A 32 -10.67 2.89 -9.77
CA ALA A 32 -10.30 1.48 -9.98
C ALA A 32 -10.23 0.67 -8.69
N PHE A 33 -9.83 1.27 -7.57
CA PHE A 33 -9.74 0.61 -6.26
C PHE A 33 -11.08 0.35 -5.57
N ARG A 34 -12.19 0.78 -6.18
CA ARG A 34 -13.55 0.43 -5.73
C ARG A 34 -14.04 -0.89 -6.29
N LYS A 35 -13.42 -1.35 -7.38
CA LYS A 35 -13.77 -2.60 -8.04
C LYS A 35 -13.19 -3.79 -7.28
N THR A 36 -13.84 -4.94 -7.44
CA THR A 36 -13.28 -6.23 -7.05
C THR A 36 -12.68 -6.87 -8.29
N TYR A 37 -11.48 -7.42 -8.15
CA TYR A 37 -10.78 -8.10 -9.22
C TYR A 37 -10.60 -9.58 -8.87
N ASP A 38 -10.69 -10.44 -9.88
CA ASP A 38 -10.32 -11.82 -9.75
C ASP A 38 -8.81 -11.98 -9.72
N LYS A 39 -8.31 -12.71 -8.76
CA LYS A 39 -6.88 -12.85 -8.49
C LYS A 39 -6.17 -13.66 -9.58
N ALA A 40 -6.78 -14.74 -10.06
CA ALA A 40 -6.20 -15.59 -11.08
C ALA A 40 -6.16 -14.88 -12.44
N ALA A 41 -7.25 -14.20 -12.81
CA ALA A 41 -7.29 -13.38 -14.03
C ALA A 41 -6.27 -12.21 -13.97
N GLY A 42 -6.10 -11.57 -12.81
CA GLY A 42 -5.09 -10.55 -12.63
C GLY A 42 -3.67 -11.10 -12.80
N ARG A 43 -3.37 -12.27 -12.26
CA ARG A 43 -2.08 -12.93 -12.46
C ARG A 43 -1.83 -13.27 -13.92
N GLU A 44 -2.81 -13.83 -14.61
CA GLU A 44 -2.74 -14.14 -16.04
C GLU A 44 -2.43 -12.90 -16.86
N LYS A 45 -3.16 -11.80 -16.63
CA LYS A 45 -2.97 -10.51 -17.31
C LYS A 45 -1.55 -9.97 -17.20
N PHE A 46 -0.92 -10.12 -16.04
CA PHE A 46 0.44 -9.64 -15.78
C PHE A 46 1.52 -10.70 -15.99
N GLY A 47 1.18 -11.88 -16.53
CA GLY A 47 2.12 -12.97 -16.77
C GLY A 47 2.74 -13.55 -15.50
N LEU A 48 2.01 -13.54 -14.39
CA LEU A 48 2.50 -13.99 -13.08
C LEU A 48 2.14 -15.45 -12.82
N PRO A 49 3.00 -16.21 -12.11
CA PRO A 49 2.73 -17.61 -11.79
C PRO A 49 1.49 -17.77 -10.90
N GLN A 50 0.69 -18.77 -11.19
CA GLN A 50 -0.54 -19.07 -10.44
C GLN A 50 -0.26 -19.84 -9.14
N ASP A 51 0.82 -20.62 -9.11
CA ASP A 51 1.20 -21.55 -8.06
C ASP A 51 2.19 -20.95 -7.03
N LYS A 52 2.58 -19.67 -7.21
CA LYS A 52 3.51 -18.97 -6.33
C LYS A 52 2.80 -17.92 -5.49
N ARG A 53 3.38 -17.60 -4.33
CA ARG A 53 3.02 -16.40 -3.57
C ARG A 53 3.57 -15.18 -4.30
N ILE A 54 2.71 -14.27 -4.68
CA ILE A 54 3.09 -13.02 -5.34
C ILE A 54 3.35 -11.94 -4.29
N VAL A 55 4.60 -11.48 -4.21
CA VAL A 55 5.00 -10.33 -3.39
C VAL A 55 5.26 -9.15 -4.32
N LEU A 56 4.47 -8.09 -4.18
CA LEU A 56 4.57 -6.89 -4.99
C LEU A 56 5.35 -5.80 -4.25
N ALA A 57 6.46 -5.33 -4.79
CA ALA A 57 7.24 -4.21 -4.26
C ALA A 57 7.01 -2.95 -5.09
N LEU A 58 6.53 -1.87 -4.45
CA LEU A 58 6.27 -0.59 -5.09
C LEU A 58 7.48 0.34 -4.94
N ALA A 59 8.45 0.20 -5.85
CA ALA A 59 9.76 0.86 -5.77
C ALA A 59 9.86 2.17 -6.55
N GLY A 60 8.78 2.64 -7.16
CA GLY A 60 8.74 3.89 -7.92
C GLY A 60 7.36 4.51 -7.99
N ALA A 61 7.33 5.77 -8.43
CA ALA A 61 6.12 6.54 -8.70
C ALA A 61 6.25 7.27 -10.05
N TYR A 62 5.19 7.93 -10.48
CA TYR A 62 5.22 8.80 -11.66
C TYR A 62 6.11 10.03 -11.46
N LEU A 63 6.11 10.60 -10.26
CA LEU A 63 6.97 11.74 -9.91
C LEU A 63 8.24 11.26 -9.21
N PRO A 64 9.40 11.93 -9.42
CA PRO A 64 10.63 11.65 -8.73
C PRO A 64 10.44 11.96 -7.24
N THR A 65 10.18 10.93 -6.46
CA THR A 65 10.11 11.01 -5.00
C THR A 65 11.30 10.26 -4.41
N PRO A 66 11.75 10.60 -3.20
CA PRO A 66 12.92 9.96 -2.61
C PRO A 66 12.61 8.51 -2.22
N TYR A 67 12.73 7.61 -3.19
CA TYR A 67 12.70 6.16 -2.98
C TYR A 67 14.08 5.59 -2.62
N VAL A 68 15.12 6.42 -2.50
CA VAL A 68 16.52 5.98 -2.34
C VAL A 68 16.66 4.91 -1.27
N ARG A 69 16.22 5.17 -0.05
CA ARG A 69 16.36 4.20 1.04
C ARG A 69 15.47 2.95 0.87
N PHE A 70 14.31 3.11 0.24
CA PHE A 70 13.45 1.98 -0.10
C PHE A 70 14.13 1.08 -1.11
N ARG A 71 14.67 1.66 -2.19
CA ARG A 71 15.41 0.96 -3.24
C ARG A 71 16.66 0.30 -2.70
N GLU A 72 17.48 1.01 -1.92
CA GLU A 72 18.66 0.43 -1.26
C GLU A 72 18.32 -0.80 -0.39
N ALA A 73 17.21 -0.77 0.33
CA ALA A 73 16.77 -1.90 1.13
C ALA A 73 16.28 -3.06 0.27
N LEU A 74 15.59 -2.76 -0.84
CA LEU A 74 15.11 -3.75 -1.81
C LEU A 74 16.29 -4.41 -2.53
N ASP A 75 17.22 -3.62 -3.07
CA ASP A 75 18.41 -4.10 -3.78
C ASP A 75 19.24 -5.02 -2.88
N LYS A 76 19.48 -4.62 -1.63
CA LYS A 76 20.18 -5.44 -0.62
C LYS A 76 19.40 -6.70 -0.20
N MET A 77 18.09 -6.76 -0.44
CA MET A 77 17.27 -7.95 -0.17
C MET A 77 17.34 -8.96 -1.33
N LEU A 78 17.54 -8.52 -2.58
CA LEU A 78 17.53 -9.38 -3.76
C LEU A 78 18.40 -10.64 -3.62
N PRO A 79 19.67 -10.58 -3.13
CA PRO A 79 20.50 -11.77 -2.97
C PRO A 79 19.90 -12.86 -2.07
N TYR A 80 18.93 -12.49 -1.22
CA TYR A 80 18.28 -13.44 -0.31
C TYR A 80 17.00 -14.05 -0.90
N LEU A 81 16.58 -13.65 -2.10
CA LEU A 81 15.32 -14.11 -2.70
C LEU A 81 15.34 -15.63 -2.98
N HIS A 82 16.51 -16.24 -3.20
CA HIS A 82 16.67 -17.69 -3.34
C HIS A 82 16.15 -18.51 -2.14
N ARG A 83 16.02 -17.87 -0.96
CA ARG A 83 15.49 -18.51 0.26
C ARG A 83 13.96 -18.70 0.20
N PHE A 84 13.28 -17.95 -0.65
CA PHE A 84 11.81 -17.91 -0.77
C PHE A 84 11.35 -18.64 -2.04
N LYS A 85 11.53 -19.97 -2.06
CA LYS A 85 11.29 -20.79 -3.26
C LYS A 85 9.84 -20.75 -3.78
N ASN A 86 8.87 -20.54 -2.89
CA ASN A 86 7.45 -20.46 -3.23
C ASN A 86 6.97 -19.02 -3.45
N THR A 87 7.87 -18.04 -3.43
CA THR A 87 7.57 -16.64 -3.65
C THR A 87 8.06 -16.19 -5.01
N HIS A 88 7.26 -15.40 -5.70
CA HIS A 88 7.63 -14.64 -6.88
C HIS A 88 7.55 -13.14 -6.56
N LEU A 89 8.65 -12.43 -6.70
CA LEU A 89 8.75 -11.01 -6.42
C LEU A 89 8.42 -10.21 -7.67
N VAL A 90 7.43 -9.31 -7.59
CA VAL A 90 7.12 -8.35 -8.65
C VAL A 90 7.56 -6.98 -8.19
N ILE A 91 8.46 -6.33 -8.92
CA ILE A 91 8.99 -5.01 -8.57
C ILE A 91 8.45 -4.00 -9.59
N VAL A 92 7.74 -3.00 -9.13
CA VAL A 92 7.28 -1.88 -9.97
C VAL A 92 8.22 -0.69 -9.76
N ALA A 93 9.05 -0.40 -10.76
CA ALA A 93 9.99 0.72 -10.75
C ALA A 93 9.32 2.08 -11.05
N GLY A 94 8.06 2.08 -11.53
CA GLY A 94 7.34 3.30 -11.93
C GLY A 94 7.87 3.87 -13.24
N ALA A 95 7.92 5.19 -13.35
CA ALA A 95 8.42 5.87 -14.55
C ALA A 95 9.96 5.89 -14.68
N ASP A 96 10.68 5.21 -13.80
CA ASP A 96 12.13 5.18 -13.75
C ASP A 96 12.67 3.96 -14.50
N ALA A 97 12.82 4.11 -15.83
CA ALA A 97 13.33 3.05 -16.70
C ALA A 97 14.79 2.67 -16.42
N GLU A 98 15.60 3.62 -15.90
CA GLU A 98 17.00 3.36 -15.54
C GLU A 98 17.07 2.42 -14.33
N TYR A 99 16.27 2.68 -13.30
CA TYR A 99 16.17 1.80 -12.16
C TYR A 99 15.60 0.43 -12.52
N ALA A 100 14.61 0.36 -13.42
CA ALA A 100 14.10 -0.91 -13.92
C ALA A 100 15.18 -1.73 -14.63
N ALA A 101 16.00 -1.07 -15.47
CA ALA A 101 17.11 -1.71 -16.16
C ALA A 101 18.20 -2.18 -15.18
N HIS A 102 18.49 -1.39 -14.13
CA HIS A 102 19.42 -1.79 -13.05
C HIS A 102 18.91 -3.06 -12.35
N LEU A 103 17.67 -3.10 -11.91
CA LEU A 103 17.08 -4.27 -11.26
C LEU A 103 17.11 -5.54 -12.13
N ARG A 104 16.86 -5.40 -13.44
CA ARG A 104 16.92 -6.54 -14.37
C ARG A 104 18.34 -7.11 -14.46
N ARG A 105 19.36 -6.24 -14.58
CA ARG A 105 20.77 -6.65 -14.55
C ARG A 105 21.13 -7.37 -13.24
N ASP A 106 20.76 -6.81 -12.11
CA ASP A 106 21.02 -7.43 -10.80
C ASP A 106 20.37 -8.81 -10.69
N CYS A 107 19.11 -8.96 -11.17
CA CYS A 107 18.47 -10.27 -11.20
C CYS A 107 19.20 -11.27 -12.09
N GLU A 108 19.69 -10.85 -13.26
CA GLU A 108 20.48 -11.71 -14.16
C GLU A 108 21.82 -12.10 -13.52
N GLU A 109 22.59 -11.15 -13.00
CA GLU A 109 23.88 -11.38 -12.35
C GLU A 109 23.79 -12.29 -11.12
N LEU A 110 22.71 -12.17 -10.35
CA LEU A 110 22.44 -12.99 -9.17
C LEU A 110 21.73 -14.32 -9.50
N GLY A 111 21.40 -14.58 -10.76
CA GLY A 111 20.67 -15.79 -11.19
C GLY A 111 19.26 -15.90 -10.57
N ILE A 112 18.58 -14.77 -10.34
CA ILE A 112 17.25 -14.73 -9.75
C ILE A 112 16.21 -15.00 -10.84
N LEU A 113 15.52 -16.15 -10.76
CA LEU A 113 14.50 -16.57 -11.71
C LEU A 113 13.07 -16.32 -11.21
N ASN A 114 12.91 -16.01 -9.93
CA ASN A 114 11.60 -15.79 -9.29
C ASN A 114 11.32 -14.29 -9.02
N ALA A 115 11.70 -13.45 -9.97
CA ALA A 115 11.41 -12.03 -9.96
C ALA A 115 10.93 -11.53 -11.33
N THR A 116 10.03 -10.55 -11.32
CA THR A 116 9.59 -9.80 -12.51
C THR A 116 9.74 -8.30 -12.22
N VAL A 117 10.42 -7.59 -13.12
CA VAL A 117 10.60 -6.13 -13.00
C VAL A 117 9.70 -5.44 -14.03
N LEU A 118 8.75 -4.67 -13.52
CA LEU A 118 7.82 -3.86 -14.29
C LEU A 118 8.20 -2.37 -14.17
N GLU A 119 8.00 -1.64 -15.24
CA GLU A 119 8.06 -0.18 -15.25
C GLU A 119 6.74 0.41 -14.76
N TYR A 120 6.23 1.45 -15.42
CA TYR A 120 4.91 2.00 -15.10
C TYR A 120 3.81 0.97 -15.45
N VAL A 121 2.88 0.76 -14.51
CA VAL A 121 1.80 -0.21 -14.65
C VAL A 121 0.45 0.49 -14.74
N GLU A 122 -0.23 0.32 -15.87
CA GLU A 122 -1.66 0.55 -15.95
C GLU A 122 -2.42 -0.62 -15.30
N GLY A 123 -3.42 -0.32 -14.46
CA GLY A 123 -4.15 -1.37 -13.74
C GLY A 123 -3.52 -1.77 -12.40
N MET A 124 -2.86 -0.84 -11.70
CA MET A 124 -2.26 -1.07 -10.39
C MET A 124 -3.24 -1.68 -9.37
N ALA A 125 -4.52 -1.30 -9.40
CA ALA A 125 -5.53 -1.87 -8.51
C ALA A 125 -5.71 -3.38 -8.73
N GLU A 126 -5.65 -3.82 -9.98
CA GLU A 126 -5.75 -5.22 -10.37
C GLU A 126 -4.46 -5.99 -10.00
N LEU A 127 -3.29 -5.39 -10.22
CA LEU A 127 -2.02 -5.99 -9.83
C LEU A 127 -1.91 -6.13 -8.30
N MET A 128 -2.33 -5.13 -7.53
CA MET A 128 -2.39 -5.23 -6.06
C MET A 128 -3.36 -6.33 -5.60
N ALA A 129 -4.53 -6.45 -6.24
CA ALA A 129 -5.51 -7.50 -5.93
C ALA A 129 -5.01 -8.90 -6.30
N ALA A 130 -4.17 -9.02 -7.33
CA ALA A 130 -3.53 -10.27 -7.75
C ALA A 130 -2.38 -10.71 -6.81
N SER A 131 -1.90 -9.80 -5.96
CA SER A 131 -0.76 -10.05 -5.06
C SER A 131 -1.21 -10.63 -3.72
N ASP A 132 -0.31 -11.38 -3.07
CA ASP A 132 -0.51 -11.95 -1.73
C ASP A 132 0.04 -11.06 -0.63
N LEU A 133 0.98 -10.18 -0.97
CA LEU A 133 1.64 -9.25 -0.06
C LEU A 133 2.17 -8.06 -0.85
N VAL A 134 2.07 -6.87 -0.30
CA VAL A 134 2.61 -5.65 -0.91
C VAL A 134 3.67 -5.05 0.00
N ILE A 135 4.85 -4.77 -0.55
CA ILE A 135 5.92 -4.01 0.10
C ILE A 135 5.85 -2.57 -0.44
N CYS A 136 5.59 -1.61 0.44
CA CYS A 136 5.41 -0.23 0.02
C CYS A 136 5.90 0.76 1.09
N LYS A 137 6.04 2.03 0.70
CA LYS A 137 6.22 3.12 1.65
C LYS A 137 4.93 3.37 2.45
N PRO A 138 5.01 3.89 3.68
CA PRO A 138 3.86 4.17 4.53
C PRO A 138 3.07 5.43 4.10
N GLY A 139 3.08 5.78 2.81
CA GLY A 139 2.36 6.92 2.25
C GLY A 139 0.85 6.73 2.27
N GLY A 140 0.08 7.77 2.61
CA GLY A 140 -1.36 7.69 2.83
C GLY A 140 -2.14 7.14 1.62
N LEU A 141 -1.81 7.57 0.39
CA LEU A 141 -2.48 7.07 -0.83
C LEU A 141 -2.19 5.58 -1.04
N THR A 142 -0.93 5.16 -0.99
CA THR A 142 -0.53 3.77 -1.22
C THR A 142 -1.15 2.83 -0.18
N VAL A 143 -1.11 3.22 1.09
CA VAL A 143 -1.75 2.46 2.18
C VAL A 143 -3.25 2.31 1.94
N THR A 144 -3.93 3.39 1.57
CA THR A 144 -5.37 3.37 1.26
C THR A 144 -5.67 2.48 0.05
N GLU A 145 -4.84 2.54 -0.98
CA GLU A 145 -4.96 1.69 -2.17
C GLU A 145 -4.79 0.20 -1.80
N CYS A 146 -3.79 -0.15 -0.98
CA CYS A 146 -3.61 -1.51 -0.47
C CYS A 146 -4.83 -2.00 0.34
N LEU A 147 -5.35 -1.17 1.26
CA LEU A 147 -6.55 -1.50 2.03
C LEU A 147 -7.76 -1.74 1.11
N CYS A 148 -7.95 -0.87 0.11
CA CYS A 148 -9.05 -1.00 -0.85
C CYS A 148 -8.90 -2.25 -1.73
N ALA A 149 -7.69 -2.60 -2.16
CA ALA A 149 -7.38 -3.80 -2.92
C ALA A 149 -7.41 -5.09 -2.07
N LYS A 150 -7.59 -4.99 -0.76
CA LYS A 150 -7.46 -6.11 0.21
C LYS A 150 -6.08 -6.77 0.13
N ALA A 151 -5.04 -5.97 -0.01
CA ALA A 151 -3.66 -6.43 -0.10
C ALA A 151 -2.96 -6.26 1.26
N PRO A 152 -2.52 -7.35 1.91
CA PRO A 152 -1.69 -7.29 3.11
C PRO A 152 -0.40 -6.54 2.82
N MET A 153 0.18 -5.84 3.81
CA MET A 153 1.31 -4.97 3.51
C MET A 153 2.44 -5.05 4.53
N ILE A 154 3.67 -4.93 4.01
CA ILE A 154 4.88 -4.59 4.75
C ILE A 154 5.24 -3.15 4.40
N LEU A 155 5.23 -2.28 5.38
CA LEU A 155 5.65 -0.89 5.25
C LEU A 155 7.17 -0.85 5.37
N LEU A 156 7.86 -0.42 4.29
CA LEU A 156 9.31 -0.37 4.25
C LEU A 156 9.82 1.06 4.28
N GLY A 157 10.76 1.32 5.18
CA GLY A 157 11.48 2.58 5.32
C GLY A 157 11.10 3.35 6.58
N ARG A 158 11.89 4.40 6.86
CA ARG A 158 11.60 5.30 7.98
C ARG A 158 10.41 6.18 7.63
N ALA A 159 9.50 6.32 8.57
CA ALA A 159 8.35 7.18 8.46
C ALA A 159 8.60 8.53 9.14
N TYR A 160 8.10 9.62 8.56
CA TYR A 160 8.21 10.97 9.11
C TYR A 160 6.85 11.68 9.02
N GLY A 161 6.58 12.59 9.96
CA GLY A 161 5.35 13.37 9.95
C GLY A 161 4.09 12.50 9.88
N GLN A 162 3.28 12.71 8.86
CA GLN A 162 2.02 11.99 8.65
C GLN A 162 2.21 10.49 8.40
N GLU A 163 3.34 10.06 7.80
CA GLU A 163 3.63 8.66 7.58
C GLU A 163 3.79 7.89 8.90
N ASN A 164 4.31 8.53 9.97
CA ASN A 164 4.36 7.93 11.31
C ASN A 164 2.99 7.57 11.86
N ILE A 165 1.98 8.39 11.57
CA ILE A 165 0.59 8.11 12.01
C ILE A 165 0.09 6.85 11.31
N ASN A 166 0.32 6.72 10.00
CA ASN A 166 -0.05 5.52 9.25
C ASN A 166 0.64 4.27 9.80
N VAL A 167 1.97 4.35 10.04
CA VAL A 167 2.71 3.22 10.60
C VAL A 167 2.13 2.80 11.94
N ARG A 168 2.01 3.75 12.90
CA ARG A 168 1.50 3.44 14.24
C ARG A 168 0.10 2.84 14.20
N MET A 169 -0.82 3.44 13.44
CA MET A 169 -2.18 2.97 13.30
C MET A 169 -2.24 1.54 12.75
N LEU A 170 -1.56 1.29 11.64
CA LEU A 170 -1.62 -0.01 10.98
C LEU A 170 -0.93 -1.11 11.77
N THR A 171 0.22 -0.83 12.38
CA THR A 171 0.95 -1.82 13.16
C THR A 171 0.28 -2.11 14.50
N SER A 172 -0.26 -1.10 15.20
CA SER A 172 -0.98 -1.31 16.46
C SER A 172 -2.25 -2.14 16.31
N LEU A 173 -2.89 -2.08 15.12
CA LEU A 173 -4.06 -2.89 14.79
C LEU A 173 -3.69 -4.26 14.18
N GLY A 174 -2.42 -4.51 13.92
CA GLY A 174 -2.00 -5.73 13.22
C GLY A 174 -2.39 -5.77 11.74
N ALA A 175 -2.69 -4.62 11.12
CA ALA A 175 -3.06 -4.50 9.70
C ALA A 175 -1.84 -4.43 8.77
N ALA A 176 -0.64 -4.21 9.29
CA ALA A 176 0.62 -4.20 8.54
C ALA A 176 1.81 -4.57 9.43
N LEU A 177 2.90 -5.03 8.81
CA LEU A 177 4.24 -5.03 9.43
C LEU A 177 4.99 -3.76 9.02
N HIS A 178 5.94 -3.32 9.85
CA HIS A 178 6.83 -2.21 9.54
C HIS A 178 8.28 -2.60 9.72
N VAL A 179 9.10 -2.29 8.72
CA VAL A 179 10.54 -2.58 8.67
C VAL A 179 11.31 -1.41 8.08
N THR A 180 12.56 -1.26 8.45
CA THR A 180 13.37 -0.10 8.03
C THR A 180 14.65 -0.48 7.29
N THR A 181 15.02 -1.76 7.32
CA THR A 181 16.25 -2.28 6.72
C THR A 181 15.99 -3.53 5.87
N ALA A 182 16.92 -3.85 4.97
CA ALA A 182 16.87 -5.07 4.18
C ALA A 182 16.84 -6.35 5.07
N ARG A 183 17.60 -6.35 6.15
CA ARG A 183 17.63 -7.50 7.10
C ARG A 183 16.26 -7.72 7.74
N GLU A 184 15.62 -6.63 8.19
CA GLU A 184 14.27 -6.69 8.76
C GLU A 184 13.25 -7.12 7.72
N LEU A 185 13.39 -6.65 6.45
CA LEU A 185 12.52 -7.03 5.35
C LEU A 185 12.60 -8.54 5.07
N VAL A 186 13.81 -9.10 4.97
CA VAL A 186 14.03 -10.55 4.81
C VAL A 186 13.42 -11.31 5.98
N GLY A 187 13.61 -10.83 7.22
CA GLY A 187 13.00 -11.42 8.42
C GLY A 187 11.48 -11.39 8.38
N ALA A 188 10.87 -10.26 8.02
CA ALA A 188 9.42 -10.11 7.91
C ALA A 188 8.82 -11.00 6.81
N MET A 189 9.47 -11.09 5.65
CA MET A 189 9.06 -12.01 4.59
C MET A 189 9.10 -13.47 5.06
N GLY A 190 10.19 -13.87 5.74
CA GLY A 190 10.31 -15.22 6.31
C GLY A 190 9.26 -15.50 7.38
N HIS A 191 8.93 -14.50 8.20
CA HIS A 191 7.89 -14.63 9.21
C HIS A 191 6.51 -14.83 8.60
N VAL A 192 6.16 -14.07 7.56
CA VAL A 192 4.92 -14.22 6.78
C VAL A 192 4.89 -15.57 6.05
N ASP A 193 6.03 -16.02 5.52
CA ASP A 193 6.13 -17.30 4.81
C ASP A 193 5.88 -18.50 5.75
N ALA A 194 6.44 -18.45 6.94
CA ALA A 194 6.28 -19.48 7.97
C ALA A 194 4.90 -19.46 8.65
N ASN A 195 4.19 -18.33 8.64
CA ASN A 195 2.95 -18.14 9.39
C ASN A 195 1.85 -17.48 8.53
N PRO A 196 1.14 -18.23 7.67
CA PRO A 196 0.08 -17.69 6.82
C PRO A 196 -1.04 -16.97 7.58
N ALA A 197 -1.30 -17.35 8.84
CA ALA A 197 -2.30 -16.71 9.70
C ALA A 197 -2.04 -15.20 9.91
N ILE A 198 -0.78 -14.75 9.77
CA ILE A 198 -0.43 -13.32 9.86
C ILE A 198 -1.09 -12.53 8.73
N VAL A 199 -1.09 -13.09 7.53
CA VAL A 199 -1.74 -12.48 6.35
C VAL A 199 -3.24 -12.38 6.56
N GLU A 200 -3.86 -13.43 7.08
CA GLU A 200 -5.30 -13.46 7.40
C GLU A 200 -5.66 -12.42 8.47
N ALA A 201 -4.82 -12.30 9.50
CA ALA A 201 -4.98 -11.27 10.53
C ALA A 201 -4.87 -9.86 9.94
N MET A 202 -3.87 -9.59 9.09
CA MET A 202 -3.73 -8.30 8.39
C MET A 202 -4.96 -7.97 7.55
N LEU A 203 -5.52 -8.93 6.82
CA LEU A 203 -6.71 -8.74 6.00
C LEU A 203 -7.93 -8.43 6.86
N THR A 204 -8.11 -9.15 7.95
CA THR A 204 -9.20 -8.96 8.91
C THR A 204 -9.14 -7.55 9.50
N GLN A 205 -8.00 -7.16 10.06
CA GLN A 205 -7.81 -5.85 10.67
C GLN A 205 -7.88 -4.72 9.63
N GLY A 206 -7.29 -4.91 8.45
CA GLY A 206 -7.36 -3.94 7.36
C GLY A 206 -8.78 -3.69 6.86
N SER A 207 -9.69 -4.67 7.00
CA SER A 207 -11.09 -4.52 6.58
C SER A 207 -11.83 -3.41 7.34
N PHE A 208 -11.52 -3.18 8.60
CA PHE A 208 -12.10 -2.11 9.42
C PHE A 208 -11.65 -0.70 8.98
N LEU A 209 -10.47 -0.62 8.38
CA LEU A 209 -9.88 0.64 7.90
C LEU A 209 -10.24 0.97 6.45
N ARG A 210 -10.81 0.01 5.74
CA ARG A 210 -11.10 0.12 4.32
C ARG A 210 -12.21 1.13 4.05
N ARG A 211 -11.94 2.14 3.19
CA ARG A 211 -12.88 3.21 2.80
C ARG A 211 -12.89 3.41 1.27
N PRO A 212 -13.43 2.44 0.48
CA PRO A 212 -13.36 2.51 -0.99
C PRO A 212 -14.20 3.65 -1.58
N ASN A 213 -15.17 4.15 -0.83
CA ASN A 213 -16.08 5.22 -1.26
C ASN A 213 -15.67 6.62 -0.78
N ALA A 214 -14.49 6.79 -0.19
CA ALA A 214 -14.03 8.06 0.40
C ALA A 214 -14.25 9.27 -0.51
N ALA A 215 -13.91 9.17 -1.80
CA ALA A 215 -14.10 10.26 -2.76
C ALA A 215 -15.59 10.65 -2.93
N ILE A 216 -16.49 9.66 -2.96
CA ILE A 216 -17.93 9.89 -3.09
C ILE A 216 -18.49 10.51 -1.81
N ASP A 217 -18.05 10.04 -0.65
CA ASP A 217 -18.53 10.53 0.64
C ASP A 217 -18.06 11.96 0.87
N ILE A 218 -16.85 12.33 0.45
CA ILE A 218 -16.36 13.71 0.45
C ILE A 218 -17.22 14.58 -0.48
N ALA A 219 -17.48 14.13 -1.72
CA ALA A 219 -18.28 14.88 -2.67
C ALA A 219 -19.72 15.10 -2.15
N ARG A 220 -20.35 14.08 -1.57
CA ARG A 220 -21.67 14.20 -0.95
C ARG A 220 -21.68 15.21 0.19
N ASN A 221 -20.67 15.21 1.05
CA ASN A 221 -20.54 16.18 2.12
C ASN A 221 -20.39 17.61 1.58
N ALA A 222 -19.56 17.79 0.54
CA ALA A 222 -19.39 19.11 -0.09
C ALA A 222 -20.69 19.62 -0.71
N LEU A 223 -21.42 18.78 -1.45
CA LEU A 223 -22.71 19.14 -2.05
C LEU A 223 -23.76 19.47 -1.00
N ARG A 224 -23.82 18.71 0.10
CA ARG A 224 -24.74 18.99 1.21
C ARG A 224 -24.45 20.32 1.87
N LEU A 225 -23.18 20.67 2.07
CA LEU A 225 -22.77 21.96 2.63
C LEU A 225 -23.08 23.13 1.67
N ALA A 226 -22.92 22.92 0.36
CA ALA A 226 -23.25 23.94 -0.65
C ALA A 226 -24.74 24.17 -0.81
N ALA A 227 -25.58 23.15 -0.53
CA ALA A 227 -27.03 23.24 -0.58
C ALA A 227 -27.65 23.73 0.72
N ALA A 228 -26.92 23.76 1.84
CA ALA A 228 -27.34 24.40 3.06
C ALA A 228 -27.33 25.93 2.85
N GLU A 229 -28.47 26.58 2.98
CA GLU A 229 -28.52 28.05 2.92
C GLU A 229 -27.57 28.66 3.95
N PRO A 230 -26.85 29.76 3.62
CA PRO A 230 -26.08 30.49 4.62
C PRO A 230 -27.02 30.85 5.76
N SER A 231 -26.68 30.51 7.00
CA SER A 231 -27.41 30.93 8.17
C SER A 231 -27.47 32.47 8.16
N THR A 232 -28.67 33.05 8.08
CA THR A 232 -28.94 34.50 8.09
C THR A 232 -28.74 35.09 9.48
N ASP A 233 -27.90 34.53 10.32
CA ASP A 233 -27.52 35.08 11.63
C ASP A 233 -26.13 35.73 11.52
N ALA A 234 -26.14 37.01 11.17
CA ALA A 234 -25.03 37.94 11.36
C ALA A 234 -25.31 38.83 12.58
#